data_087495d19595e7bc00ebcf13d61d13a3
#
_entry.id   087495d19595e7bc00ebcf13d61d13a3
#
_cell.length_a   1.000
_cell.length_b   1.000
_cell.length_c   1.000
_cell.angle_alpha   90.00
_cell.angle_beta   90.00
_cell.angle_gamma   90.00
#
_symmetry.space_group_name_H-M   'P 1'
#
loop_
_entity.id
_entity.type
_entity.pdbx_description
1 polymer ?
#
loop_
_entity_poly.entity_id
_entity_poly.type
_entity_poly.pdbx_seq_one_letter_code
_entity_poly.pdbx_strand_id
1 'polypeptide(L)'
;MAFQREFVSRVSATGQVNPVGYHPCQGLYYTPAREKPKTAFIATHYNIDFSEHYLGTLMAERGFGFLGWNTRYRGAEAWFRLEHALIDIACGVEWLRGEAGVENVVILGNSGGASLMGAYQSQAIEPNIQAVGGGTLPEAVNDLPKADLYIALQAHPGRPEVMTNWMDPSIIDETDPMSVDPALDMYNPDNGPPYSREFIERYRAAQIARNDRITDWAFGELDRLRNAGGFDRAFNTHRLWADLRMVDPAIEPSDRPANQCYLGDPRAANYGPYGIGSTSTLRTWLSMWSLKTSYCRGAPHLARITQPALVIQSTGDTGVFASDAQAIYNALASKDKTFRSCEGDHYLVTPANARRKTADLIGGWVSERVG
;
A
#
# COMPACT_ATOMS: atom_id res chain seq x y z
N MET A 1 19.65 -8.53 -25.49
CA MET A 1 18.88 -8.40 -24.25
C MET A 1 17.51 -8.96 -24.54
N ALA A 2 16.89 -9.61 -23.59
CA ALA A 2 15.55 -10.23 -23.76
C ALA A 2 14.40 -9.20 -23.65
N PHE A 3 14.68 -7.99 -23.19
CA PHE A 3 13.70 -6.91 -22.99
C PHE A 3 14.27 -5.55 -23.37
N GLN A 4 13.38 -4.57 -23.55
CA GLN A 4 13.66 -3.14 -23.66
C GLN A 4 13.02 -2.40 -22.48
N ARG A 5 13.51 -1.19 -22.20
CA ARG A 5 12.89 -0.29 -21.23
C ARG A 5 12.97 1.15 -21.72
N GLU A 6 11.91 1.90 -21.46
CA GLU A 6 11.85 3.33 -21.76
C GLU A 6 11.31 4.12 -20.55
N PHE A 7 11.75 5.36 -20.44
CA PHE A 7 11.24 6.28 -19.44
C PHE A 7 9.94 6.92 -19.95
N VAL A 8 8.91 6.85 -19.12
CA VAL A 8 7.60 7.45 -19.40
C VAL A 8 7.32 8.55 -18.38
N SER A 9 6.91 9.70 -18.86
CA SER A 9 6.53 10.84 -18.01
C SER A 9 5.26 11.49 -18.53
N ARG A 10 4.32 11.81 -17.63
CA ARG A 10 3.04 12.46 -17.93
C ARG A 10 2.73 13.54 -16.92
N VAL A 11 2.06 14.58 -17.39
CA VAL A 11 1.50 15.63 -16.54
C VAL A 11 0.13 15.16 -16.05
N SER A 12 -0.08 15.23 -14.75
CA SER A 12 -1.37 14.89 -14.14
C SER A 12 -2.46 15.91 -14.51
N ALA A 13 -3.71 15.43 -14.65
CA ALA A 13 -4.87 16.27 -14.89
C ALA A 13 -5.13 17.28 -13.75
N THR A 14 -4.60 17.05 -12.55
CA THR A 14 -4.67 18.02 -11.44
C THR A 14 -3.59 19.11 -11.49
N GLY A 15 -2.76 19.09 -12.52
CA GLY A 15 -1.91 20.20 -12.89
C GLY A 15 -0.65 20.41 -12.07
N GLN A 16 -0.19 21.63 -12.06
CA GLN A 16 1.05 22.07 -11.45
C GLN A 16 0.95 22.14 -9.94
N VAL A 17 1.95 21.62 -9.25
CA VAL A 17 2.02 21.61 -7.78
C VAL A 17 2.84 22.80 -7.25
N ASN A 18 3.82 23.29 -8.02
CA ASN A 18 4.64 24.44 -7.63
C ASN A 18 5.06 25.29 -8.84
N PRO A 19 5.56 26.53 -8.62
CA PRO A 19 5.93 27.45 -9.70
C PRO A 19 7.12 27.02 -10.57
N VAL A 20 7.93 26.07 -10.13
CA VAL A 20 9.11 25.61 -10.89
C VAL A 20 8.78 24.52 -11.91
N GLY A 21 7.55 24.02 -11.93
CA GLY A 21 7.12 23.05 -12.91
C GLY A 21 5.92 22.22 -12.48
N TYR A 22 5.61 21.24 -13.31
CA TYR A 22 4.60 20.25 -13.02
C TYR A 22 5.20 19.10 -12.19
N HIS A 23 4.37 18.42 -11.44
CA HIS A 23 4.74 17.14 -10.84
C HIS A 23 4.35 16.02 -11.80
N PRO A 24 5.25 15.58 -12.68
CA PRO A 24 4.92 14.55 -13.64
C PRO A 24 4.77 13.21 -12.94
N CYS A 25 3.75 12.48 -13.34
CA CYS A 25 3.68 11.06 -13.08
C CYS A 25 4.72 10.39 -13.97
N GLN A 26 5.53 9.48 -13.44
CA GLN A 26 6.64 8.93 -14.18
C GLN A 26 6.95 7.49 -13.80
N GLY A 27 7.63 6.79 -14.70
CA GLY A 27 8.03 5.41 -14.47
C GLY A 27 8.92 4.85 -15.58
N LEU A 28 9.20 3.54 -15.47
CA LEU A 28 9.87 2.79 -16.52
C LEU A 28 8.90 1.75 -17.09
N TYR A 29 8.80 1.74 -18.41
CA TYR A 29 8.03 0.74 -19.14
C TYR A 29 8.97 -0.32 -19.71
N TYR A 30 8.76 -1.56 -19.32
CA TYR A 30 9.50 -2.73 -19.77
C TYR A 30 8.68 -3.48 -20.80
N THR A 31 9.29 -3.87 -21.93
CA THR A 31 8.64 -4.63 -23.01
C THR A 31 9.54 -5.75 -23.50
N PRO A 32 8.97 -6.79 -24.12
CA PRO A 32 9.73 -7.77 -24.89
C PRO A 32 10.59 -7.09 -25.96
N ALA A 33 11.79 -7.63 -26.24
CA ALA A 33 12.72 -6.98 -27.18
C ALA A 33 12.24 -7.02 -28.64
N ARG A 34 11.35 -7.94 -29.03
CA ARG A 34 10.98 -8.21 -30.43
C ARG A 34 9.52 -8.02 -30.76
N GLU A 35 8.64 -8.08 -29.77
CA GLU A 35 7.19 -8.07 -29.98
C GLU A 35 6.54 -7.00 -29.10
N LYS A 36 5.55 -6.31 -29.65
CA LYS A 36 4.75 -5.36 -28.90
C LYS A 36 3.75 -6.15 -28.04
N PRO A 37 3.76 -5.96 -26.71
CA PRO A 37 2.87 -6.72 -25.84
C PRO A 37 1.42 -6.25 -26.01
N LYS A 38 0.48 -7.19 -26.06
CA LYS A 38 -0.98 -6.91 -26.04
C LYS A 38 -1.50 -6.66 -24.62
N THR A 39 -0.80 -7.18 -23.63
CA THR A 39 -1.17 -7.07 -22.22
C THR A 39 -0.02 -6.45 -21.46
N ALA A 40 -0.32 -5.46 -20.63
CA ALA A 40 0.66 -4.82 -19.75
C ALA A 40 0.17 -4.71 -18.31
N PHE A 41 1.13 -4.85 -17.40
CA PHE A 41 0.95 -4.54 -15.98
C PHE A 41 1.21 -3.06 -15.73
N ILE A 42 0.49 -2.49 -14.78
CA ILE A 42 0.87 -1.24 -14.11
C ILE A 42 0.94 -1.52 -12.62
N ALA A 43 2.07 -1.18 -12.02
CA ALA A 43 2.31 -1.32 -10.59
C ALA A 43 2.75 0.02 -9.99
N THR A 44 2.18 0.39 -8.85
CA THR A 44 2.55 1.60 -8.10
C THR A 44 2.40 1.39 -6.60
N HIS A 45 2.95 2.33 -5.84
CA HIS A 45 2.88 2.37 -4.39
C HIS A 45 2.52 3.79 -3.92
N TYR A 46 2.22 3.96 -2.63
CA TYR A 46 1.89 5.25 -2.04
C TYR A 46 3.04 6.27 -2.13
N ASN A 47 4.28 5.82 -1.88
CA ASN A 47 5.46 6.71 -1.78
C ASN A 47 6.76 6.08 -2.28
N ILE A 48 6.82 4.75 -2.46
CA ILE A 48 8.02 4.03 -2.89
C ILE A 48 8.15 4.12 -4.41
N ASP A 49 9.38 4.27 -4.90
CA ASP A 49 9.67 4.25 -6.33
C ASP A 49 9.51 2.83 -6.90
N PHE A 50 8.56 2.68 -7.80
CA PHE A 50 8.28 1.41 -8.49
C PHE A 50 8.87 1.34 -9.90
N SER A 51 9.61 2.36 -10.35
CA SER A 51 10.22 2.36 -11.68
C SER A 51 11.02 1.09 -11.98
N GLU A 52 11.81 0.63 -11.00
CA GLU A 52 12.62 -0.59 -11.12
C GLU A 52 12.04 -1.77 -10.31
N HIS A 53 10.70 -1.90 -10.29
CA HIS A 53 10.05 -3.03 -9.64
C HIS A 53 10.58 -4.37 -10.15
N TYR A 54 10.89 -5.30 -9.24
CA TYR A 54 11.58 -6.57 -9.56
C TYR A 54 10.84 -7.46 -10.58
N LEU A 55 9.54 -7.27 -10.78
CA LEU A 55 8.78 -7.98 -11.81
C LEU A 55 8.95 -7.35 -13.20
N GLY A 56 9.44 -6.12 -13.34
CA GLY A 56 9.49 -5.42 -14.63
C GLY A 56 10.16 -6.24 -15.71
N THR A 57 11.43 -6.62 -15.50
CA THR A 57 12.20 -7.44 -16.45
C THR A 57 11.63 -8.85 -16.60
N LEU A 58 11.17 -9.45 -15.50
CA LEU A 58 10.65 -10.82 -15.50
C LEU A 58 9.35 -10.94 -16.29
N MET A 59 8.47 -9.96 -16.25
CA MET A 59 7.22 -9.96 -17.03
C MET A 59 7.49 -9.67 -18.51
N ALA A 60 8.44 -8.76 -18.82
CA ALA A 60 8.86 -8.52 -20.20
C ALA A 60 9.50 -9.76 -20.85
N GLU A 61 10.28 -10.55 -20.11
CA GLU A 61 10.82 -11.85 -20.57
C GLU A 61 9.71 -12.86 -20.89
N ARG A 62 8.50 -12.69 -20.36
CA ARG A 62 7.32 -13.56 -20.56
C ARG A 62 6.32 -13.03 -21.58
N GLY A 63 6.69 -11.99 -22.33
CA GLY A 63 5.85 -11.44 -23.40
C GLY A 63 4.89 -10.33 -22.95
N PHE A 64 4.92 -9.89 -21.69
CA PHE A 64 4.06 -8.84 -21.18
C PHE A 64 4.77 -7.48 -21.16
N GLY A 65 4.00 -6.39 -21.26
CA GLY A 65 4.45 -5.08 -20.84
C GLY A 65 4.42 -4.95 -19.31
N PHE A 66 5.29 -4.13 -18.75
CA PHE A 66 5.25 -3.79 -17.31
C PHE A 66 5.63 -2.32 -17.11
N LEU A 67 4.68 -1.54 -16.62
CA LEU A 67 4.89 -0.13 -16.25
C LEU A 67 5.07 -0.04 -14.73
N GLY A 68 6.31 0.14 -14.29
CA GLY A 68 6.62 0.54 -12.93
C GLY A 68 6.34 2.02 -12.78
N TRP A 69 5.19 2.39 -12.19
CA TRP A 69 4.65 3.73 -12.22
C TRP A 69 4.75 4.43 -10.87
N ASN A 70 4.96 5.73 -10.89
CA ASN A 70 5.00 6.57 -9.70
C ASN A 70 4.01 7.71 -9.83
N THR A 71 3.25 7.93 -8.76
CA THR A 71 2.46 9.14 -8.59
C THR A 71 3.35 10.31 -8.17
N ARG A 72 2.81 11.52 -8.11
CA ARG A 72 3.49 12.71 -7.57
C ARG A 72 4.04 12.53 -6.15
N TYR A 73 3.55 11.52 -5.43
CA TYR A 73 3.89 11.27 -4.03
C TYR A 73 5.11 10.36 -3.83
N ARG A 74 5.85 10.01 -4.89
CA ARG A 74 7.12 9.29 -4.77
C ARG A 74 8.08 10.05 -3.85
N GLY A 75 8.42 9.44 -2.69
CA GLY A 75 9.23 10.06 -1.65
C GLY A 75 8.54 11.15 -0.83
N ALA A 76 7.24 11.35 -1.00
CA ALA A 76 6.48 12.46 -0.40
C ALA A 76 5.23 12.00 0.37
N GLU A 77 5.34 10.90 1.12
CA GLU A 77 4.21 10.30 1.87
C GLU A 77 3.52 11.30 2.82
N ALA A 78 4.29 12.20 3.43
CA ALA A 78 3.77 13.19 4.38
C ALA A 78 2.68 14.13 3.78
N TRP A 79 2.61 14.25 2.47
CA TRP A 79 1.69 15.15 1.76
C TRP A 79 0.62 14.39 0.97
N PHE A 80 0.54 13.07 1.14
CA PHE A 80 -0.29 12.20 0.33
C PHE A 80 -1.79 12.58 0.40
N ARG A 81 -2.43 12.55 -0.78
CA ARG A 81 -3.87 12.71 -0.97
C ARG A 81 -4.35 11.66 -1.96
N LEU A 82 -5.32 10.86 -1.55
CA LEU A 82 -5.79 9.71 -2.34
C LEU A 82 -6.34 10.14 -3.70
N GLU A 83 -7.21 11.15 -3.74
CA GLU A 83 -7.86 11.63 -4.96
C GLU A 83 -6.85 12.03 -6.05
N HIS A 84 -5.73 12.64 -5.67
CA HIS A 84 -4.68 13.00 -6.62
C HIS A 84 -3.85 11.79 -7.06
N ALA A 85 -3.59 10.85 -6.16
CA ALA A 85 -2.88 9.62 -6.51
C ALA A 85 -3.67 8.77 -7.52
N LEU A 86 -5.00 8.68 -7.37
CA LEU A 86 -5.85 7.95 -8.31
C LEU A 86 -5.83 8.58 -9.70
N ILE A 87 -5.86 9.91 -9.81
CA ILE A 87 -5.73 10.62 -11.08
C ILE A 87 -4.34 10.40 -11.69
N ASP A 88 -3.28 10.35 -10.88
CA ASP A 88 -1.93 10.07 -11.35
C ASP A 88 -1.78 8.64 -11.87
N ILE A 89 -2.49 7.66 -11.28
CA ILE A 89 -2.54 6.28 -11.79
C ILE A 89 -3.27 6.24 -13.13
N ALA A 90 -4.36 7.00 -13.28
CA ALA A 90 -5.10 7.09 -14.53
C ALA A 90 -4.21 7.50 -15.70
N CYS A 91 -3.30 8.49 -15.51
CA CYS A 91 -2.33 8.87 -16.53
C CYS A 91 -1.49 7.69 -17.06
N GLY A 92 -1.13 6.77 -16.19
CA GLY A 92 -0.38 5.56 -16.56
C GLY A 92 -1.24 4.56 -17.36
N VAL A 93 -2.49 4.35 -16.93
CA VAL A 93 -3.44 3.45 -17.60
C VAL A 93 -3.82 4.00 -18.98
N GLU A 94 -4.09 5.32 -19.08
CA GLU A 94 -4.37 6.01 -20.34
C GLU A 94 -3.20 5.89 -21.32
N TRP A 95 -1.98 6.10 -20.84
CA TRP A 95 -0.78 5.96 -21.64
C TRP A 95 -0.60 4.52 -22.15
N LEU A 96 -0.81 3.52 -21.31
CA LEU A 96 -0.74 2.11 -21.72
C LEU A 96 -1.73 1.79 -22.84
N ARG A 97 -2.98 2.23 -22.73
CA ARG A 97 -3.99 1.99 -23.74
C ARG A 97 -3.78 2.81 -25.01
N GLY A 98 -3.49 4.11 -24.88
CA GLY A 98 -3.40 5.05 -25.99
C GLY A 98 -2.07 4.96 -26.75
N GLU A 99 -0.95 5.19 -26.06
CA GLU A 99 0.36 5.31 -26.71
C GLU A 99 1.13 3.98 -26.78
N ALA A 100 1.15 3.21 -25.69
CA ALA A 100 1.67 1.86 -25.73
C ALA A 100 0.78 0.92 -26.55
N GLY A 101 -0.54 1.21 -26.63
CA GLY A 101 -1.50 0.49 -27.48
C GLY A 101 -1.75 -0.93 -27.00
N VAL A 102 -1.75 -1.18 -25.70
CA VAL A 102 -2.08 -2.49 -25.13
C VAL A 102 -3.60 -2.70 -25.10
N GLU A 103 -4.01 -3.93 -25.33
CA GLU A 103 -5.41 -4.34 -25.31
C GLU A 103 -5.92 -4.56 -23.87
N ASN A 104 -5.07 -5.16 -23.02
CA ASN A 104 -5.43 -5.50 -21.64
C ASN A 104 -4.47 -4.84 -20.65
N VAL A 105 -5.03 -4.26 -19.59
CA VAL A 105 -4.28 -3.66 -18.47
C VAL A 105 -4.52 -4.45 -17.20
N VAL A 106 -3.43 -4.91 -16.59
CA VAL A 106 -3.43 -5.60 -15.29
C VAL A 106 -2.93 -4.63 -14.23
N ILE A 107 -3.76 -4.28 -13.27
CA ILE A 107 -3.30 -3.52 -12.12
C ILE A 107 -2.71 -4.46 -11.07
N LEU A 108 -1.47 -4.20 -10.68
CA LEU A 108 -0.74 -4.96 -9.69
C LEU A 108 -0.43 -4.09 -8.48
N GLY A 109 -1.00 -4.45 -7.35
CA GLY A 109 -0.69 -3.86 -6.07
C GLY A 109 0.25 -4.75 -5.28
N ASN A 110 1.49 -4.31 -5.06
CA ASN A 110 2.45 -5.00 -4.20
C ASN A 110 2.53 -4.29 -2.86
N SER A 111 2.53 -5.05 -1.76
CA SER A 111 2.63 -4.51 -0.41
C SER A 111 1.51 -3.49 -0.12
N GLY A 112 1.85 -2.29 0.36
CA GLY A 112 0.90 -1.19 0.52
C GLY A 112 0.21 -0.77 -0.78
N GLY A 113 0.84 -0.95 -1.94
CA GLY A 113 0.26 -0.62 -3.23
C GLY A 113 -1.05 -1.35 -3.56
N ALA A 114 -1.33 -2.48 -2.91
CA ALA A 114 -2.54 -3.25 -3.19
C ALA A 114 -3.83 -2.50 -2.82
N SER A 115 -3.88 -1.86 -1.65
CA SER A 115 -5.04 -1.06 -1.27
C SER A 115 -5.19 0.20 -2.13
N LEU A 116 -4.08 0.79 -2.60
CA LEU A 116 -4.11 1.92 -3.53
C LEU A 116 -4.68 1.52 -4.90
N MET A 117 -4.20 0.39 -5.46
CA MET A 117 -4.70 -0.12 -6.74
C MET A 117 -6.13 -0.65 -6.61
N GLY A 118 -6.50 -1.18 -5.45
CA GLY A 118 -7.89 -1.54 -5.13
C GLY A 118 -8.81 -0.32 -5.10
N ALA A 119 -8.37 0.78 -4.46
CA ALA A 119 -9.11 2.04 -4.43
C ALA A 119 -9.24 2.63 -5.84
N TYR A 120 -8.17 2.59 -6.64
CA TYR A 120 -8.21 3.01 -8.04
C TYR A 120 -9.27 2.25 -8.84
N GLN A 121 -9.22 0.91 -8.82
CA GLN A 121 -10.14 0.09 -9.60
C GLN A 121 -11.59 0.27 -9.14
N SER A 122 -11.82 0.33 -7.83
CA SER A 122 -13.14 0.58 -7.26
C SER A 122 -13.71 1.92 -7.70
N GLN A 123 -12.90 2.98 -7.66
CA GLN A 123 -13.28 4.33 -8.09
C GLN A 123 -13.54 4.38 -9.60
N ALA A 124 -12.75 3.68 -10.40
CA ALA A 124 -12.93 3.57 -11.85
C ALA A 124 -14.19 2.79 -12.23
N ILE A 125 -14.60 1.79 -11.45
CA ILE A 125 -15.85 1.04 -11.67
C ILE A 125 -17.05 1.93 -11.40
N GLU A 126 -17.05 2.62 -10.26
CA GLU A 126 -18.09 3.55 -9.83
C GLU A 126 -17.50 4.51 -8.79
N PRO A 127 -17.59 5.84 -9.00
CA PRO A 127 -17.09 6.82 -8.06
C PRO A 127 -17.66 6.62 -6.66
N ASN A 128 -16.77 6.52 -5.66
CA ASN A 128 -17.17 6.16 -4.29
C ASN A 128 -16.36 6.84 -3.18
N ILE A 129 -15.24 7.50 -3.48
CA ILE A 129 -14.49 8.26 -2.50
C ILE A 129 -15.12 9.65 -2.25
N GLN A 130 -14.86 10.20 -1.08
CA GLN A 130 -15.30 11.54 -0.69
C GLN A 130 -14.11 12.37 -0.23
N ALA A 131 -14.26 13.69 -0.28
CA ALA A 131 -13.25 14.60 0.22
C ALA A 131 -13.12 14.47 1.75
N VAL A 132 -11.89 14.37 2.23
CA VAL A 132 -11.58 14.25 3.66
C VAL A 132 -10.83 15.49 4.15
N GLY A 133 -11.03 15.87 5.42
CA GLY A 133 -10.33 16.98 6.04
C GLY A 133 -10.68 18.36 5.44
N GLY A 134 -11.89 18.51 4.85
CA GLY A 134 -12.40 19.76 4.30
C GLY A 134 -11.77 20.16 2.97
N GLY A 135 -11.30 19.20 2.19
CA GLY A 135 -10.90 19.38 0.79
C GLY A 135 -12.09 19.31 -0.18
N THR A 136 -11.81 19.48 -1.47
CA THR A 136 -12.72 19.22 -2.58
C THR A 136 -12.14 18.11 -3.45
N LEU A 137 -12.99 17.27 -4.03
CA LEU A 137 -12.54 16.29 -5.02
C LEU A 137 -12.34 16.99 -6.36
N PRO A 138 -11.20 16.77 -7.04
CA PRO A 138 -11.07 17.14 -8.45
C PRO A 138 -12.07 16.37 -9.31
N GLU A 139 -12.70 17.01 -10.28
CA GLU A 139 -13.70 16.39 -11.17
C GLU A 139 -13.12 15.15 -11.89
N ALA A 140 -11.85 15.22 -12.30
CA ALA A 140 -11.16 14.15 -13.00
C ALA A 140 -11.12 12.81 -12.24
N VAL A 141 -11.34 12.78 -10.91
CA VAL A 141 -11.36 11.54 -10.15
C VAL A 141 -12.61 10.69 -10.42
N ASN A 142 -13.64 11.28 -11.02
CA ASN A 142 -14.91 10.61 -11.31
C ASN A 142 -14.96 9.88 -12.66
N ASP A 143 -13.92 10.04 -13.50
CA ASP A 143 -13.82 9.41 -14.83
C ASP A 143 -12.45 8.78 -15.02
N LEU A 144 -12.20 7.68 -14.31
CA LEU A 144 -10.94 6.94 -14.38
C LEU A 144 -11.07 5.74 -15.32
N PRO A 145 -10.08 5.45 -16.17
CA PRO A 145 -10.10 4.27 -17.03
C PRO A 145 -9.97 2.98 -16.20
N LYS A 146 -10.87 2.02 -16.45
CA LYS A 146 -10.87 0.72 -15.76
C LYS A 146 -9.73 -0.15 -16.26
N ALA A 147 -9.16 -0.96 -15.37
CA ALA A 147 -8.30 -2.07 -15.73
C ALA A 147 -9.11 -3.37 -15.87
N ASP A 148 -8.50 -4.39 -16.49
CA ASP A 148 -9.15 -5.64 -16.84
C ASP A 148 -8.97 -6.73 -15.80
N LEU A 149 -7.79 -6.73 -15.10
CA LEU A 149 -7.46 -7.69 -14.04
C LEU A 149 -6.86 -6.98 -12.84
N TYR A 150 -7.02 -7.60 -11.65
CA TYR A 150 -6.46 -7.11 -10.39
C TYR A 150 -5.57 -8.16 -9.74
N ILE A 151 -4.37 -7.76 -9.29
CA ILE A 151 -3.43 -8.63 -8.56
C ILE A 151 -3.00 -7.95 -7.26
N ALA A 152 -3.14 -8.66 -6.15
CA ALA A 152 -2.61 -8.31 -4.84
C ALA A 152 -1.42 -9.23 -4.51
N LEU A 153 -0.22 -8.66 -4.45
CA LEU A 153 1.04 -9.38 -4.25
C LEU A 153 1.66 -8.97 -2.91
N GLN A 154 1.85 -9.92 -1.96
CA GLN A 154 2.31 -9.64 -0.59
C GLN A 154 1.67 -8.36 -0.03
N ALA A 155 0.35 -8.36 0.02
CA ALA A 155 -0.44 -7.14 0.11
C ALA A 155 -0.90 -6.84 1.54
N HIS A 156 -0.77 -5.58 1.95
CA HIS A 156 -1.40 -5.08 3.17
C HIS A 156 -2.91 -4.83 2.96
N PRO A 157 -3.75 -5.05 3.98
CA PRO A 157 -5.21 -4.89 3.88
C PRO A 157 -5.65 -3.43 3.68
N GLY A 158 -4.83 -2.47 4.08
CA GLY A 158 -5.06 -1.03 3.94
C GLY A 158 -4.04 -0.23 4.71
N ARG A 159 -3.92 1.05 4.39
CA ARG A 159 -2.99 1.95 5.10
C ARG A 159 -3.39 2.20 6.56
N PRO A 160 -4.65 2.54 6.87
CA PRO A 160 -5.05 2.73 8.26
C PRO A 160 -4.98 1.43 9.07
N GLU A 161 -5.27 0.27 8.47
CA GLU A 161 -5.17 -1.02 9.12
C GLU A 161 -3.71 -1.36 9.48
N VAL A 162 -2.77 -1.23 8.54
CA VAL A 162 -1.36 -1.51 8.81
C VAL A 162 -0.75 -0.51 9.79
N MET A 163 -1.06 0.79 9.65
CA MET A 163 -0.64 1.80 10.60
C MET A 163 -1.08 1.44 12.02
N THR A 164 -2.36 1.11 12.19
CA THR A 164 -2.93 0.79 13.50
C THR A 164 -2.28 -0.46 14.10
N ASN A 165 -2.09 -1.51 13.29
CA ASN A 165 -1.46 -2.75 13.76
C ASN A 165 0.03 -2.58 14.11
N TRP A 166 0.71 -1.60 13.52
CA TRP A 166 2.14 -1.37 13.72
C TRP A 166 2.44 -0.28 14.74
N MET A 167 1.47 0.59 15.08
CA MET A 167 1.70 1.61 16.08
C MET A 167 1.73 1.03 17.49
N ASP A 168 2.70 1.47 18.29
CA ASP A 168 2.89 1.03 19.66
C ASP A 168 1.85 1.68 20.59
N PRO A 169 0.93 0.93 21.18
CA PRO A 169 -0.13 1.48 22.01
C PRO A 169 0.37 1.90 23.41
N SER A 170 1.61 1.57 23.77
CA SER A 170 2.19 1.92 25.07
C SER A 170 2.54 3.40 25.18
N ILE A 171 2.59 4.16 24.07
CA ILE A 171 2.86 5.61 24.09
C ILE A 171 1.77 6.35 24.87
N ILE A 172 2.19 7.06 25.92
CA ILE A 172 1.31 7.88 26.78
C ILE A 172 1.24 9.33 26.25
N ASP A 173 2.37 9.87 25.80
CA ASP A 173 2.50 11.23 25.26
C ASP A 173 3.06 11.18 23.84
N GLU A 174 2.28 11.64 22.85
CA GLU A 174 2.71 11.65 21.45
C GLU A 174 3.88 12.59 21.16
N THR A 175 4.22 13.50 22.10
CA THR A 175 5.37 14.40 21.97
C THR A 175 6.66 13.82 22.57
N ASP A 176 6.55 12.74 23.35
CA ASP A 176 7.69 12.03 23.95
C ASP A 176 7.63 10.53 23.64
N PRO A 177 8.43 10.05 22.66
CA PRO A 177 8.46 8.63 22.30
C PRO A 177 9.00 7.71 23.39
N MET A 178 9.54 8.24 24.46
CA MET A 178 10.04 7.48 25.63
C MET A 178 9.02 7.37 26.75
N SER A 179 7.90 8.08 26.65
CA SER A 179 6.79 8.03 27.62
C SER A 179 5.94 6.79 27.38
N VAL A 180 6.20 5.71 28.13
CA VAL A 180 5.68 4.35 27.89
C VAL A 180 4.89 3.85 29.10
N ASP A 181 3.67 3.33 28.86
CA ASP A 181 2.92 2.51 29.82
C ASP A 181 3.48 1.08 29.84
N PRO A 182 4.12 0.62 30.94
CA PRO A 182 4.68 -0.72 31.04
C PRO A 182 3.65 -1.84 30.87
N ALA A 183 2.37 -1.59 31.16
CA ALA A 183 1.30 -2.58 31.03
C ALA A 183 0.91 -2.86 29.57
N LEU A 184 1.30 -1.97 28.65
CA LEU A 184 1.07 -2.10 27.20
C LEU A 184 2.38 -2.24 26.40
N ASP A 185 3.55 -2.20 27.04
CA ASP A 185 4.81 -2.38 26.35
C ASP A 185 5.01 -3.86 25.94
N MET A 186 5.00 -4.13 24.64
CA MET A 186 5.22 -5.47 24.10
C MET A 186 6.63 -6.02 24.36
N TYR A 187 7.57 -5.17 24.73
CA TYR A 187 8.95 -5.55 25.06
C TYR A 187 9.19 -5.72 26.56
N ASN A 188 8.18 -5.47 27.39
CA ASN A 188 8.24 -5.78 28.82
C ASN A 188 8.13 -7.31 29.01
N PRO A 189 9.14 -7.96 29.62
CA PRO A 189 9.15 -9.42 29.83
C PRO A 189 7.92 -9.96 30.60
N ASP A 190 7.31 -9.13 31.43
CA ASP A 190 6.10 -9.51 32.19
C ASP A 190 4.86 -9.65 31.28
N ASN A 191 4.87 -9.05 30.09
CA ASN A 191 3.78 -9.13 29.12
C ASN A 191 3.96 -10.26 28.09
N GLY A 192 5.20 -10.71 27.83
CA GLY A 192 5.54 -11.73 26.85
C GLY A 192 6.79 -11.44 26.03
N PRO A 193 7.14 -12.19 24.96
CA PRO A 193 6.47 -13.37 24.46
C PRO A 193 6.69 -14.63 25.35
N PRO A 194 5.81 -15.65 25.31
CA PRO A 194 4.56 -15.69 24.53
C PRO A 194 3.50 -14.76 25.14
N TYR A 195 2.75 -14.06 24.28
CA TYR A 195 1.70 -13.13 24.76
C TYR A 195 0.42 -13.90 25.10
N SER A 196 -0.20 -13.58 26.25
CA SER A 196 -1.49 -14.14 26.61
C SER A 196 -2.59 -13.60 25.69
N ARG A 197 -3.70 -14.34 25.59
CA ARG A 197 -4.87 -13.89 24.82
C ARG A 197 -5.42 -12.57 25.33
N GLU A 198 -5.48 -12.40 26.65
CA GLU A 198 -5.96 -11.17 27.29
C GLU A 198 -5.05 -9.98 26.98
N PHE A 199 -3.72 -10.21 26.96
CA PHE A 199 -2.78 -9.17 26.54
C PHE A 199 -2.99 -8.79 25.07
N ILE A 200 -3.09 -9.76 24.17
CA ILE A 200 -3.30 -9.50 22.73
C ILE A 200 -4.59 -8.69 22.51
N GLU A 201 -5.70 -9.07 23.12
CA GLU A 201 -6.99 -8.37 23.00
C GLU A 201 -6.88 -6.93 23.52
N ARG A 202 -6.29 -6.71 24.70
CA ARG A 202 -6.06 -5.39 25.28
C ARG A 202 -5.14 -4.54 24.42
N TYR A 203 -4.06 -5.13 23.94
CA TYR A 203 -3.07 -4.47 23.09
C TYR A 203 -3.71 -3.97 21.79
N ARG A 204 -4.46 -4.82 21.09
CA ARG A 204 -5.15 -4.45 19.84
C ARG A 204 -6.21 -3.36 20.07
N ALA A 205 -6.96 -3.44 21.15
CA ALA A 205 -7.90 -2.38 21.52
C ALA A 205 -7.20 -1.04 21.77
N ALA A 206 -6.05 -1.06 22.43
CA ALA A 206 -5.25 0.13 22.71
C ALA A 206 -4.61 0.73 21.44
N GLN A 207 -4.22 -0.10 20.43
CA GLN A 207 -3.79 0.38 19.13
C GLN A 207 -4.89 1.15 18.39
N ILE A 208 -6.11 0.61 18.38
CA ILE A 208 -7.29 1.30 17.80
C ILE A 208 -7.55 2.61 18.52
N ALA A 209 -7.55 2.58 19.85
CA ALA A 209 -7.76 3.78 20.67
C ALA A 209 -6.69 4.87 20.43
N ARG A 210 -5.41 4.48 20.17
CA ARG A 210 -4.35 5.42 19.83
C ARG A 210 -4.61 6.07 18.45
N ASN A 211 -4.98 5.29 17.43
CA ASN A 211 -5.35 5.83 16.12
C ASN A 211 -6.52 6.82 16.22
N ASP A 212 -7.53 6.47 17.01
CA ASP A 212 -8.71 7.30 17.24
C ASP A 212 -8.36 8.62 17.94
N ARG A 213 -7.51 8.61 18.99
CA ARG A 213 -7.06 9.82 19.68
C ARG A 213 -6.33 10.77 18.73
N ILE A 214 -5.41 10.25 17.92
CA ILE A 214 -4.67 11.08 16.95
C ILE A 214 -5.64 11.65 15.89
N THR A 215 -6.63 10.87 15.47
CA THR A 215 -7.65 11.32 14.50
C THR A 215 -8.50 12.45 15.08
N ASP A 216 -9.00 12.31 16.31
CA ASP A 216 -9.81 13.34 16.97
C ASP A 216 -9.00 14.61 17.24
N TRP A 217 -7.73 14.47 17.64
CA TRP A 217 -6.82 15.58 17.75
C TRP A 217 -6.58 16.29 16.40
N ALA A 218 -6.37 15.53 15.31
CA ALA A 218 -6.14 16.10 13.99
C ALA A 218 -7.34 16.92 13.49
N PHE A 219 -8.57 16.49 13.76
CA PHE A 219 -9.77 17.30 13.48
C PHE A 219 -9.79 18.59 14.28
N GLY A 220 -9.61 18.51 15.61
CA GLY A 220 -9.60 19.70 16.47
C GLY A 220 -8.52 20.71 16.07
N GLU A 221 -7.33 20.21 15.73
CA GLU A 221 -6.22 21.06 15.29
C GLU A 221 -6.45 21.71 13.92
N LEU A 222 -7.08 21.00 12.97
CA LEU A 222 -7.51 21.60 11.69
C LEU A 222 -8.53 22.70 11.91
N ASP A 223 -9.49 22.54 12.79
CA ASP A 223 -10.49 23.57 13.09
C ASP A 223 -9.84 24.77 13.78
N ARG A 224 -8.90 24.52 14.72
CA ARG A 224 -8.13 25.59 15.34
C ARG A 224 -7.33 26.42 14.32
N LEU A 225 -6.66 25.74 13.39
CA LEU A 225 -5.88 26.39 12.33
C LEU A 225 -6.78 27.22 11.40
N ARG A 226 -7.91 26.68 10.94
CA ARG A 226 -8.86 27.40 10.09
C ARG A 226 -9.36 28.67 10.75
N ASN A 227 -9.72 28.60 12.02
CA ASN A 227 -10.17 29.77 12.79
C ASN A 227 -9.08 30.83 12.95
N ALA A 228 -7.81 30.45 12.85
CA ALA A 228 -6.64 31.34 12.88
C ALA A 228 -6.16 31.76 11.46
N GLY A 229 -6.88 31.39 10.39
CA GLY A 229 -6.48 31.70 9.02
C GLY A 229 -5.41 30.75 8.45
N GLY A 230 -5.09 29.66 9.14
CA GLY A 230 -4.15 28.63 8.70
C GLY A 230 -4.84 27.55 7.85
N PHE A 231 -4.04 26.68 7.27
CA PHE A 231 -4.54 25.68 6.32
C PHE A 231 -4.26 24.23 6.77
N ASP A 232 -3.03 23.92 7.13
CA ASP A 232 -2.58 22.58 7.51
C ASP A 232 -1.22 22.69 8.26
N ARG A 233 -0.79 21.63 8.94
CA ARG A 233 0.56 21.52 9.48
C ARG A 233 1.02 20.07 9.58
N ALA A 234 2.34 19.86 9.56
CA ALA A 234 2.93 18.55 9.80
C ALA A 234 3.02 18.24 11.31
N PHE A 235 3.02 16.94 11.60
CA PHE A 235 3.32 16.37 12.92
C PHE A 235 3.98 15.01 12.76
N ASN A 236 4.59 14.50 13.83
CA ASN A 236 5.23 13.20 13.86
C ASN A 236 4.41 12.20 14.66
N THR A 237 4.42 10.95 14.22
CA THR A 237 3.92 9.79 14.95
C THR A 237 5.10 8.86 15.21
N HIS A 238 5.27 8.44 16.45
CA HIS A 238 6.42 7.64 16.88
C HIS A 238 6.04 6.19 17.12
N ARG A 239 7.06 5.30 17.15
CA ARG A 239 6.91 3.91 17.54
C ARG A 239 5.92 3.13 16.65
N LEU A 240 6.36 2.82 15.41
CA LEU A 240 5.54 2.30 14.35
C LEU A 240 5.99 0.90 13.83
N TRP A 241 6.66 0.10 14.69
CA TRP A 241 7.06 -1.28 14.40
C TRP A 241 6.68 -2.20 15.56
N ALA A 242 5.40 -2.17 15.94
CA ALA A 242 4.89 -2.78 17.16
C ALA A 242 3.75 -3.78 16.92
N ASP A 243 3.81 -4.56 15.85
CA ASP A 243 2.91 -5.69 15.67
C ASP A 243 3.45 -6.90 16.46
N LEU A 244 2.63 -7.45 17.34
CA LEU A 244 2.98 -8.61 18.16
C LEU A 244 3.42 -9.83 17.31
N ARG A 245 2.88 -9.97 16.09
CA ARG A 245 3.23 -11.03 15.14
C ARG A 245 4.68 -10.96 14.66
N MET A 246 5.35 -9.80 14.72
CA MET A 246 6.77 -9.64 14.37
C MET A 246 7.68 -10.29 15.41
N VAL A 247 7.24 -10.36 16.68
CA VAL A 247 8.02 -10.84 17.81
C VAL A 247 7.64 -12.27 18.20
N ASP A 248 6.34 -12.56 18.27
CA ASP A 248 5.84 -13.89 18.67
C ASP A 248 5.34 -14.69 17.46
N PRO A 249 6.12 -15.69 16.99
CA PRO A 249 5.71 -16.51 15.86
C PRO A 249 4.55 -17.47 16.19
N ALA A 250 4.21 -17.67 17.49
CA ALA A 250 3.06 -18.47 17.87
C ALA A 250 1.74 -17.79 17.52
N ILE A 251 1.77 -16.45 17.41
CA ILE A 251 0.67 -15.70 16.83
C ILE A 251 0.76 -15.83 15.31
N GLU A 252 -0.11 -16.65 14.73
CA GLU A 252 -0.17 -16.88 13.29
C GLU A 252 1.11 -17.53 12.73
N PRO A 253 1.36 -18.83 13.01
CA PRO A 253 2.57 -19.53 12.57
C PRO A 253 2.75 -19.55 11.06
N SER A 254 3.99 -19.33 10.59
CA SER A 254 4.40 -19.36 9.18
C SER A 254 5.91 -19.63 9.09
N ASP A 255 6.47 -19.60 7.88
CA ASP A 255 7.91 -19.77 7.66
C ASP A 255 8.75 -18.54 8.01
N ARG A 256 8.12 -17.46 8.52
CA ARG A 256 8.84 -16.24 8.86
C ARG A 256 9.77 -16.43 10.06
N PRO A 257 10.96 -15.81 10.06
CA PRO A 257 11.80 -15.79 11.25
C PRO A 257 11.13 -15.01 12.40
N ALA A 258 11.31 -15.50 13.62
CA ALA A 258 10.88 -14.81 14.82
C ALA A 258 11.69 -13.54 15.07
N ASN A 259 11.11 -12.57 15.75
CA ASN A 259 11.75 -11.31 16.14
C ASN A 259 12.40 -10.58 14.97
N GLN A 260 11.63 -10.43 13.87
CA GLN A 260 12.08 -9.75 12.66
C GLN A 260 10.97 -8.94 12.01
N CYS A 261 11.31 -7.74 11.56
CA CYS A 261 10.51 -6.88 10.67
C CYS A 261 11.33 -6.49 9.42
N TYR A 262 10.78 -5.66 8.53
CA TYR A 262 11.49 -5.21 7.32
C TYR A 262 12.81 -4.46 7.58
N LEU A 263 12.98 -3.89 8.78
CA LEU A 263 14.19 -3.18 9.20
C LEU A 263 15.12 -4.04 10.11
N GLY A 264 14.86 -5.33 10.21
CA GLY A 264 15.59 -6.25 11.08
C GLY A 264 14.95 -6.42 12.45
N ASP A 265 15.65 -6.11 13.53
CA ASP A 265 15.14 -6.22 14.91
C ASP A 265 13.95 -5.28 15.14
N PRO A 266 12.75 -5.78 15.51
CA PRO A 266 11.55 -4.96 15.66
C PRO A 266 11.66 -3.93 16.79
N ARG A 267 12.39 -4.24 17.89
CA ARG A 267 12.58 -3.30 19.00
C ARG A 267 13.44 -2.14 18.55
N ALA A 268 14.57 -2.41 17.89
CA ALA A 268 15.43 -1.37 17.35
C ALA A 268 14.69 -0.50 16.32
N ALA A 269 13.92 -1.11 15.44
CA ALA A 269 13.09 -0.41 14.47
C ALA A 269 12.03 0.46 15.15
N ASN A 270 11.34 -0.06 16.18
CA ASN A 270 10.27 0.64 16.89
C ASN A 270 10.77 1.88 17.64
N TYR A 271 12.00 1.85 18.17
CA TYR A 271 12.64 3.01 18.81
C TYR A 271 13.41 3.88 17.81
N GLY A 272 13.51 3.47 16.53
CA GLY A 272 14.14 4.24 15.46
C GLY A 272 13.20 5.31 14.88
N PRO A 273 13.75 6.24 14.07
CA PRO A 273 12.98 7.33 13.45
C PRO A 273 12.19 6.90 12.23
N TYR A 274 12.43 5.71 11.69
CA TYR A 274 11.82 5.25 10.44
C TYR A 274 10.55 4.43 10.68
N GLY A 275 9.47 4.83 10.02
CA GLY A 275 8.21 4.09 10.01
C GLY A 275 7.27 4.65 8.96
N ILE A 276 6.33 3.83 8.50
CA ILE A 276 5.25 4.33 7.65
C ILE A 276 4.47 5.40 8.42
N GLY A 277 4.19 6.54 7.78
CA GLY A 277 3.44 7.61 8.42
C GLY A 277 4.12 8.28 9.61
N SER A 278 5.45 8.11 9.77
CA SER A 278 6.22 8.77 10.86
C SER A 278 6.13 10.29 10.81
N THR A 279 5.89 10.87 9.65
CA THR A 279 5.57 12.29 9.45
C THR A 279 4.37 12.41 8.54
N SER A 280 3.38 13.18 8.96
CA SER A 280 2.16 13.45 8.19
C SER A 280 1.71 14.89 8.38
N THR A 281 0.97 15.46 7.40
CA THR A 281 0.12 16.60 7.70
C THR A 281 -1.19 16.11 8.34
N LEU A 282 -1.92 17.00 8.97
CA LEU A 282 -3.24 16.68 9.54
C LEU A 282 -4.18 16.11 8.46
N ARG A 283 -4.18 16.71 7.27
CA ARG A 283 -5.00 16.24 6.15
C ARG A 283 -4.54 14.90 5.60
N THR A 284 -3.22 14.66 5.53
CA THR A 284 -2.68 13.36 5.14
C THR A 284 -3.06 12.28 6.15
N TRP A 285 -3.00 12.57 7.46
CA TRP A 285 -3.46 11.65 8.47
C TRP A 285 -4.92 11.22 8.23
N LEU A 286 -5.81 12.18 8.07
CA LEU A 286 -7.24 11.91 7.84
C LEU A 286 -7.49 11.19 6.51
N SER A 287 -6.73 11.51 5.46
CA SER A 287 -6.88 10.90 4.12
C SER A 287 -6.32 9.48 4.04
N MET A 288 -5.25 9.15 4.79
CA MET A 288 -4.47 7.94 4.59
C MET A 288 -4.42 7.02 5.81
N TRP A 289 -4.30 7.55 7.04
CA TRP A 289 -3.92 6.79 8.22
C TRP A 289 -5.03 6.58 9.25
N SER A 290 -6.07 7.40 9.21
CA SER A 290 -7.18 7.32 10.15
C SER A 290 -8.10 6.14 9.83
N LEU A 291 -8.36 5.27 10.81
CA LEU A 291 -9.38 4.20 10.70
C LEU A 291 -10.79 4.76 10.49
N LYS A 292 -11.08 5.98 11.02
CA LYS A 292 -12.40 6.59 10.95
C LYS A 292 -12.72 7.19 9.59
N THR A 293 -11.71 7.73 8.88
CA THR A 293 -11.98 8.64 7.75
C THR A 293 -11.29 8.25 6.44
N SER A 294 -10.22 7.44 6.50
CA SER A 294 -9.42 7.14 5.31
C SER A 294 -10.14 6.23 4.32
N TYR A 295 -10.06 6.61 3.05
CA TYR A 295 -10.41 5.75 1.91
C TYR A 295 -9.22 4.92 1.39
N CYS A 296 -8.05 4.93 2.07
CA CYS A 296 -6.93 4.05 1.76
C CYS A 296 -7.08 2.64 2.37
N ARG A 297 -8.30 2.26 2.72
CA ARG A 297 -8.70 0.94 3.21
C ARG A 297 -8.90 -0.01 2.03
N GLY A 298 -8.51 -1.30 2.19
CA GLY A 298 -8.67 -2.27 1.11
C GLY A 298 -10.10 -2.83 1.03
N ALA A 299 -10.64 -3.34 2.13
CA ALA A 299 -11.86 -4.13 2.11
C ALA A 299 -13.07 -3.45 1.45
N PRO A 300 -13.41 -2.17 1.71
CA PRO A 300 -14.55 -1.51 1.06
C PRO A 300 -14.41 -1.41 -0.46
N HIS A 301 -13.18 -1.23 -0.96
CA HIS A 301 -12.90 -1.16 -2.38
C HIS A 301 -12.89 -2.54 -3.05
N LEU A 302 -12.27 -3.53 -2.40
CA LEU A 302 -12.23 -4.91 -2.89
C LEU A 302 -13.63 -5.51 -3.06
N ALA A 303 -14.59 -5.14 -2.19
CA ALA A 303 -16.00 -5.54 -2.28
C ALA A 303 -16.73 -5.00 -3.53
N ARG A 304 -16.08 -4.15 -4.32
CA ARG A 304 -16.60 -3.58 -5.57
C ARG A 304 -15.87 -4.11 -6.82
N ILE A 305 -14.73 -4.80 -6.64
CA ILE A 305 -13.92 -5.35 -7.74
C ILE A 305 -14.53 -6.67 -8.18
N THR A 306 -15.09 -6.67 -9.39
CA THR A 306 -15.72 -7.85 -10.03
C THR A 306 -14.86 -8.48 -11.12
N GLN A 307 -13.78 -7.81 -11.55
CA GLN A 307 -12.80 -8.31 -12.50
C GLN A 307 -12.07 -9.54 -11.93
N PRO A 308 -11.51 -10.42 -12.81
CA PRO A 308 -10.67 -11.52 -12.35
C PRO A 308 -9.57 -11.02 -11.41
N ALA A 309 -9.38 -11.72 -10.28
CA ALA A 309 -8.47 -11.27 -9.23
C ALA A 309 -7.56 -12.39 -8.72
N LEU A 310 -6.28 -12.06 -8.49
CA LEU A 310 -5.28 -12.96 -7.94
C LEU A 310 -4.71 -12.37 -6.65
N VAL A 311 -4.70 -13.16 -5.58
CA VAL A 311 -4.05 -12.81 -4.31
C VAL A 311 -2.88 -13.76 -4.08
N ILE A 312 -1.68 -13.22 -3.90
CA ILE A 312 -0.46 -13.99 -3.65
C ILE A 312 0.11 -13.60 -2.29
N GLN A 313 0.36 -14.59 -1.44
CA GLN A 313 0.97 -14.45 -0.13
C GLN A 313 2.33 -15.15 -0.10
N SER A 314 3.34 -14.53 0.52
CA SER A 314 4.62 -15.16 0.83
C SER A 314 4.63 -15.78 2.21
N THR A 315 5.10 -17.04 2.33
CA THR A 315 5.05 -17.78 3.60
C THR A 315 6.07 -17.30 4.64
N GLY A 316 7.15 -16.66 4.21
CA GLY A 316 8.20 -16.11 5.07
C GLY A 316 8.14 -14.59 5.26
N ASP A 317 7.00 -13.94 4.94
CA ASP A 317 6.85 -12.49 5.08
C ASP A 317 6.80 -12.05 6.55
N THR A 318 7.59 -11.01 6.89
CA THR A 318 7.73 -10.47 8.25
C THR A 318 6.89 -9.24 8.54
N GLY A 319 6.02 -8.83 7.63
CA GLY A 319 5.16 -7.65 7.82
C GLY A 319 3.80 -7.74 7.14
N VAL A 320 3.62 -8.64 6.16
CA VAL A 320 2.31 -9.06 5.62
C VAL A 320 2.07 -10.50 6.05
N PHE A 321 1.00 -10.73 6.75
CA PHE A 321 0.72 -12.05 7.34
C PHE A 321 -0.35 -12.79 6.54
N ALA A 322 -0.48 -14.10 6.76
CA ALA A 322 -1.43 -14.93 6.02
C ALA A 322 -2.87 -14.48 6.23
N SER A 323 -3.22 -14.01 7.43
CA SER A 323 -4.52 -13.44 7.75
C SER A 323 -4.82 -12.17 6.93
N ASP A 324 -3.82 -11.34 6.66
CA ASP A 324 -3.97 -10.13 5.84
C ASP A 324 -4.33 -10.50 4.39
N ALA A 325 -3.61 -11.46 3.80
CA ALA A 325 -3.89 -11.94 2.45
C ALA A 325 -5.24 -12.65 2.36
N GLN A 326 -5.62 -13.42 3.38
CA GLN A 326 -6.93 -14.08 3.44
C GLN A 326 -8.07 -13.06 3.57
N ALA A 327 -7.87 -11.98 4.34
CA ALA A 327 -8.85 -10.90 4.45
C ALA A 327 -9.06 -10.19 3.11
N ILE A 328 -7.98 -9.93 2.36
CA ILE A 328 -8.04 -9.37 1.00
C ILE A 328 -8.83 -10.29 0.08
N TYR A 329 -8.48 -11.59 0.05
CA TYR A 329 -9.18 -12.57 -0.77
C TYR A 329 -10.67 -12.66 -0.46
N ASN A 330 -11.03 -12.69 0.82
CA ASN A 330 -12.42 -12.76 1.27
C ASN A 330 -13.22 -11.51 0.90
N ALA A 331 -12.58 -10.33 0.96
CA ALA A 331 -13.23 -9.06 0.64
C ALA A 331 -13.52 -8.87 -0.85
N LEU A 332 -12.80 -9.55 -1.77
CA LEU A 332 -13.01 -9.43 -3.20
C LEU A 332 -14.39 -9.92 -3.63
N ALA A 333 -15.15 -9.07 -4.35
CA ALA A 333 -16.45 -9.44 -4.93
C ALA A 333 -16.34 -10.30 -6.20
N SER A 334 -15.16 -10.38 -6.80
CA SER A 334 -14.91 -11.18 -8.00
C SER A 334 -15.36 -12.64 -7.82
N LYS A 335 -16.05 -13.17 -8.83
CA LYS A 335 -16.39 -14.60 -8.89
C LYS A 335 -15.23 -15.45 -9.45
N ASP A 336 -14.35 -14.83 -10.26
CA ASP A 336 -13.09 -15.42 -10.73
C ASP A 336 -11.94 -14.88 -9.87
N LYS A 337 -11.81 -15.41 -8.66
CA LYS A 337 -10.72 -15.05 -7.75
C LYS A 337 -9.90 -16.26 -7.35
N THR A 338 -8.59 -16.07 -7.35
CA THR A 338 -7.60 -17.10 -7.05
C THR A 338 -6.73 -16.70 -5.88
N PHE A 339 -6.50 -17.61 -4.93
CA PHE A 339 -5.54 -17.45 -3.86
C PHE A 339 -4.34 -18.38 -4.09
N ARG A 340 -3.12 -17.87 -3.91
CA ARG A 340 -1.89 -18.66 -3.99
C ARG A 340 -0.94 -18.27 -2.87
N SER A 341 -0.27 -19.26 -2.27
CA SER A 341 0.90 -19.05 -1.43
C SER A 341 2.16 -19.36 -2.23
N CYS A 342 3.20 -18.57 -2.00
CA CYS A 342 4.54 -18.83 -2.53
C CYS A 342 5.55 -18.84 -1.38
N GLU A 343 6.56 -19.68 -1.51
CA GLU A 343 7.71 -19.66 -0.62
C GLU A 343 8.52 -18.37 -0.86
N GLY A 344 8.81 -17.62 0.19
CA GLY A 344 9.63 -16.43 0.07
C GLY A 344 9.42 -15.41 1.18
N ASP A 345 10.39 -14.49 1.28
CA ASP A 345 10.28 -13.28 2.08
C ASP A 345 9.40 -12.22 1.37
N HIS A 346 9.20 -11.06 2.01
CA HIS A 346 8.40 -9.96 1.45
C HIS A 346 8.86 -9.48 0.07
N TYR A 347 10.15 -9.49 -0.18
CA TYR A 347 10.76 -9.03 -1.44
C TYR A 347 11.09 -10.17 -2.41
N LEU A 348 10.74 -11.41 -2.07
CA LEU A 348 11.03 -12.61 -2.85
C LEU A 348 12.52 -12.75 -3.20
N VAL A 349 13.39 -12.35 -2.28
CA VAL A 349 14.86 -12.50 -2.43
C VAL A 349 15.29 -13.89 -2.03
N THR A 350 14.64 -14.43 -1.01
CA THR A 350 14.93 -15.77 -0.48
C THR A 350 13.66 -16.64 -0.59
N PRO A 351 13.75 -17.84 -1.21
CA PRO A 351 14.89 -18.39 -1.92
C PRO A 351 15.22 -17.69 -3.25
N ALA A 352 16.40 -17.83 -3.78
CA ALA A 352 16.92 -17.09 -4.94
C ALA A 352 16.05 -17.17 -6.22
N ASN A 353 15.22 -18.20 -6.36
CA ASN A 353 14.31 -18.35 -7.50
C ASN A 353 12.85 -17.89 -7.23
N ALA A 354 12.56 -17.36 -6.04
CA ALA A 354 11.20 -16.97 -5.64
C ALA A 354 10.57 -15.96 -6.60
N ARG A 355 11.29 -14.90 -6.97
CA ARG A 355 10.81 -13.90 -7.95
C ARG A 355 10.45 -14.51 -9.29
N ARG A 356 11.27 -15.43 -9.80
CA ARG A 356 11.04 -16.08 -11.10
C ARG A 356 9.83 -17.03 -11.04
N LYS A 357 9.72 -17.84 -10.00
CA LYS A 357 8.55 -18.71 -9.76
C LYS A 357 7.25 -17.89 -9.64
N THR A 358 7.29 -16.77 -8.91
CA THR A 358 6.12 -15.88 -8.77
C THR A 358 5.77 -15.22 -10.11
N ALA A 359 6.76 -14.81 -10.90
CA ALA A 359 6.50 -14.26 -12.24
C ALA A 359 5.91 -15.33 -13.19
N ASP A 360 6.34 -16.60 -13.11
CA ASP A 360 5.75 -17.71 -13.87
C ASP A 360 4.28 -17.93 -13.48
N LEU A 361 3.98 -17.91 -12.18
CA LEU A 361 2.62 -18.05 -11.64
C LEU A 361 1.72 -16.91 -12.14
N ILE A 362 2.18 -15.66 -12.02
CA ILE A 362 1.43 -14.47 -12.47
C ILE A 362 1.22 -14.53 -13.99
N GLY A 363 2.26 -14.78 -14.78
CA GLY A 363 2.19 -14.85 -16.22
C GLY A 363 1.22 -15.93 -16.71
N GLY A 364 1.29 -17.13 -16.14
CA GLY A 364 0.35 -18.22 -16.46
C GLY A 364 -1.09 -17.86 -16.13
N TRP A 365 -1.34 -17.32 -14.91
CA TRP A 365 -2.68 -16.91 -14.48
C TRP A 365 -3.28 -15.81 -15.38
N VAL A 366 -2.48 -14.83 -15.79
CA VAL A 366 -2.90 -13.77 -16.71
C VAL A 366 -3.18 -14.33 -18.10
N SER A 367 -2.27 -15.17 -18.67
CA SER A 367 -2.44 -15.73 -20.01
C SER A 367 -3.73 -16.56 -20.18
N GLU A 368 -4.19 -17.23 -19.13
CA GLU A 368 -5.45 -17.98 -19.12
C GLU A 368 -6.69 -17.07 -19.28
N ARG A 369 -6.57 -15.75 -19.05
CA ARG A 369 -7.69 -14.78 -18.98
C ARG A 369 -7.70 -13.72 -20.06
N VAL A 370 -6.57 -13.52 -20.75
CA VAL A 370 -6.42 -12.48 -21.79
C VAL A 370 -6.02 -13.06 -23.15
N GLY A 371 -6.07 -14.38 -23.29
CA GLY A 371 -5.68 -15.12 -24.49
C GLY A 371 -6.63 -15.02 -25.65
#